data_c07debd8c2381c20a293bd6d3ec6c409
#
_entry.id   c07debd8c2381c20a293bd6d3ec6c409
#
_cell.length_a   1.000
_cell.length_b   1.000
_cell.length_c   1.000
_cell.angle_alpha   90.00
_cell.angle_beta   90.00
_cell.angle_gamma   90.00
#
_symmetry.space_group_name_H-M   'P 1'
#
loop_
_entity.id
_entity.type
_entity.pdbx_description
1 polymer ?
#
loop_
_entity_poly.entity_id
_entity_poly.type
_entity_poly.pdbx_seq_one_letter_code
_entity_poly.pdbx_strand_id
1 'polypeptide(L)'
;MLGLLDDIVASRSRISVIGSMNVDYTVTAKRLPKPGETVNGGPLTLLPGGKSANQASAAARIGAQVQMFGAVGEDANAAFLLEHLRDAGVDTSHIAAVAGPSGTTVITVDANGENTIVYSAGSNGEVSVDYVQQSSDALVAADVLGLCLESPMETVTACARLCHDAGLKVLLNDSPFVAELPAELIEASDILLVNEHEMAQLLDIAEPDDDDWDGLDWSDVARQMHDFGFNQAVITLGGDGSVVIDGDDIYRIAPVVVEAIDTTGCGDAFMGTVLAGLASGHALSDSAQLASYVSAYAATGFGAQASYGTAAQIRERFGAK
;
A
#
# COMPACT_ATOMS: atom_id res chain seq x y z
N MET A 1 -11.13 10.33 -16.71
CA MET A 1 -10.29 9.75 -15.66
C MET A 1 -10.06 10.69 -14.47
N LEU A 2 -9.40 11.86 -14.62
CA LEU A 2 -9.18 12.79 -13.48
C LEU A 2 -10.46 13.37 -12.86
N GLY A 3 -11.62 13.24 -13.51
CA GLY A 3 -12.93 13.56 -12.92
C GLY A 3 -13.29 12.71 -11.71
N LEU A 4 -12.77 11.46 -11.62
CA LEU A 4 -12.98 10.61 -10.45
C LEU A 4 -12.46 11.23 -9.14
N LEU A 5 -11.46 12.12 -9.23
CA LEU A 5 -10.99 12.88 -8.07
C LEU A 5 -12.07 13.81 -7.48
N ASP A 6 -13.01 14.31 -8.30
CA ASP A 6 -14.14 15.11 -7.80
C ASP A 6 -15.14 14.23 -7.05
N ASP A 7 -15.38 13.03 -7.57
CA ASP A 7 -16.27 12.06 -6.94
C ASP A 7 -15.69 11.57 -5.60
N ILE A 8 -14.37 11.30 -5.54
CA ILE A 8 -13.68 10.95 -4.30
C ILE A 8 -13.81 12.06 -3.25
N VAL A 9 -13.51 13.32 -3.63
CA VAL A 9 -13.62 14.48 -2.73
C VAL A 9 -15.06 14.71 -2.25
N ALA A 10 -16.05 14.44 -3.11
CA ALA A 10 -17.47 14.60 -2.77
C ALA A 10 -18.04 13.40 -1.99
N SER A 11 -17.38 12.25 -2.01
CA SER A 11 -17.84 11.02 -1.38
C SER A 11 -17.93 11.18 0.14
N ARG A 12 -18.92 10.49 0.73
CA ARG A 12 -19.07 10.34 2.19
C ARG A 12 -18.60 8.97 2.66
N SER A 13 -18.22 8.11 1.73
CA SER A 13 -17.73 6.79 2.04
C SER A 13 -16.40 6.82 2.80
N ARG A 14 -16.19 5.83 3.64
CA ARG A 14 -15.03 5.73 4.51
C ARG A 14 -14.17 4.54 4.13
N ILE A 15 -12.89 4.70 4.34
CA ILE A 15 -11.90 3.65 4.18
C ILE A 15 -11.32 3.34 5.55
N SER A 16 -11.34 2.07 5.95
CA SER A 16 -10.54 1.57 7.07
C SER A 16 -9.23 1.01 6.52
N VAL A 17 -8.10 1.43 7.09
CA VAL A 17 -6.80 0.82 6.83
C VAL A 17 -6.23 0.36 8.15
N ILE A 18 -5.83 -0.90 8.26
CA ILE A 18 -5.20 -1.44 9.46
C ILE A 18 -3.80 -1.95 9.14
N GLY A 19 -2.84 -1.61 10.00
CA GLY A 19 -1.49 -2.18 9.89
C GLY A 19 -0.38 -1.23 10.32
N SER A 20 0.71 -1.27 9.57
CA SER A 20 1.99 -0.72 9.97
C SER A 20 2.14 0.79 9.85
N MET A 21 2.90 1.32 10.79
CA MET A 21 3.45 2.67 10.80
C MET A 21 4.92 2.59 11.19
N ASN A 22 5.82 3.08 10.34
CA ASN A 22 7.26 2.99 10.56
C ASN A 22 7.93 4.35 10.45
N VAL A 23 8.93 4.60 11.28
CA VAL A 23 9.89 5.66 10.98
C VAL A 23 11.04 5.05 10.19
N ASP A 24 11.25 5.56 8.98
CA ASP A 24 12.32 5.14 8.10
C ASP A 24 13.58 5.98 8.35
N TYR A 25 14.60 5.37 8.95
CA TYR A 25 15.93 5.96 9.19
C TYR A 25 16.80 5.65 7.99
N THR A 26 16.97 6.62 7.10
CA THR A 26 17.70 6.45 5.85
C THR A 26 19.04 7.17 5.88
N VAL A 27 20.11 6.49 5.50
CA VAL A 27 21.44 7.06 5.29
C VAL A 27 21.99 6.66 3.92
N THR A 28 22.51 7.63 3.18
CA THR A 28 23.21 7.37 1.93
C THR A 28 24.70 7.14 2.16
N ALA A 29 25.32 6.25 1.41
CA ALA A 29 26.76 6.00 1.43
C ALA A 29 27.31 5.84 0.02
N LYS A 30 28.63 5.89 -0.17
CA LYS A 30 29.23 5.64 -1.49
C LYS A 30 29.05 4.17 -1.94
N ARG A 31 28.98 3.26 -0.99
CA ARG A 31 28.71 1.84 -1.17
C ARG A 31 28.15 1.26 0.12
N LEU A 32 27.49 0.14 0.02
CA LEU A 32 27.04 -0.61 1.19
C LEU A 32 28.25 -1.15 1.99
N PRO A 33 28.20 -1.14 3.35
CA PRO A 33 29.25 -1.74 4.18
C PRO A 33 29.26 -3.27 4.06
N LYS A 34 30.45 -3.86 4.08
CA LYS A 34 30.59 -5.31 4.26
C LYS A 34 30.55 -5.65 5.76
N PRO A 35 30.31 -6.95 6.12
CA PRO A 35 30.38 -7.35 7.51
C PRO A 35 31.69 -6.95 8.20
N GLY A 36 31.57 -6.25 9.34
CA GLY A 36 32.68 -5.75 10.12
C GLY A 36 33.26 -4.40 9.63
N GLU A 37 32.74 -3.80 8.57
CA GLU A 37 33.20 -2.49 8.09
C GLU A 37 32.43 -1.33 8.73
N THR A 38 33.13 -0.20 8.89
CA THR A 38 32.54 1.13 9.11
C THR A 38 32.77 1.98 7.87
N VAL A 39 31.69 2.53 7.29
CA VAL A 39 31.75 3.46 6.17
C VAL A 39 31.21 4.82 6.57
N ASN A 40 31.72 5.90 5.97
CA ASN A 40 31.15 7.23 6.16
C ASN A 40 29.89 7.37 5.30
N GLY A 41 28.77 7.75 5.94
CA GLY A 41 27.51 8.08 5.27
C GLY A 41 27.28 9.60 5.18
N GLY A 42 26.22 9.96 4.47
CA GLY A 42 25.62 11.29 4.45
C GLY A 42 24.83 11.59 5.73
N PRO A 43 24.06 12.69 5.74
CA PRO A 43 23.13 12.97 6.82
C PRO A 43 22.09 11.87 6.99
N LEU A 44 21.73 11.58 8.25
CA LEU A 44 20.60 10.71 8.54
C LEU A 44 19.29 11.45 8.24
N THR A 45 18.42 10.84 7.45
CA THR A 45 17.08 11.35 7.12
C THR A 45 16.03 10.49 7.80
N LEU A 46 15.04 11.13 8.42
CA LEU A 46 13.88 10.46 8.99
C LEU A 46 12.68 10.74 8.09
N LEU A 47 12.01 9.68 7.63
CA LEU A 47 10.81 9.77 6.82
C LEU A 47 9.69 8.94 7.44
N PRO A 48 8.42 9.39 7.30
CA PRO A 48 7.28 8.56 7.68
C PRO A 48 7.10 7.46 6.63
N GLY A 49 6.92 6.24 7.09
CA GLY A 49 6.74 5.03 6.29
C GLY A 49 5.78 4.06 6.94
N GLY A 50 5.87 2.79 6.53
CA GLY A 50 4.91 1.74 6.82
C GLY A 50 3.86 1.64 5.73
N LYS A 51 3.70 0.46 5.14
CA LYS A 51 2.82 0.27 3.97
C LYS A 51 1.41 0.77 4.22
N SER A 52 0.81 0.38 5.34
CA SER A 52 -0.56 0.78 5.67
C SER A 52 -0.67 2.31 5.90
N ALA A 53 0.30 2.93 6.58
CA ALA A 53 0.34 4.38 6.76
C ALA A 53 0.51 5.12 5.41
N ASN A 54 1.32 4.58 4.50
CA ASN A 54 1.50 5.12 3.16
C ASN A 54 0.19 5.05 2.36
N GLN A 55 -0.48 3.89 2.35
CA GLN A 55 -1.76 3.67 1.66
C GLN A 55 -2.85 4.62 2.19
N ALA A 56 -2.96 4.73 3.52
CA ALA A 56 -3.89 5.65 4.17
C ALA A 56 -3.61 7.12 3.80
N SER A 57 -2.33 7.52 3.85
CA SER A 57 -1.91 8.88 3.49
C SER A 57 -2.19 9.21 2.03
N ALA A 58 -1.92 8.29 1.10
CA ALA A 58 -2.16 8.49 -0.33
C ALA A 58 -3.66 8.68 -0.60
N ALA A 59 -4.52 7.83 -0.04
CA ALA A 59 -5.97 7.95 -0.17
C ALA A 59 -6.51 9.26 0.42
N ALA A 60 -6.05 9.66 1.60
CA ALA A 60 -6.49 10.88 2.27
C ALA A 60 -6.05 12.15 1.50
N ARG A 61 -4.83 12.18 0.96
CA ARG A 61 -4.34 13.33 0.18
C ARG A 61 -5.12 13.61 -1.09
N ILE A 62 -5.70 12.60 -1.72
CA ILE A 62 -6.59 12.79 -2.87
C ILE A 62 -8.04 13.09 -2.48
N GLY A 63 -8.34 13.16 -1.17
CA GLY A 63 -9.61 13.64 -0.64
C GLY A 63 -10.54 12.59 -0.06
N ALA A 64 -10.13 11.31 0.02
CA ALA A 64 -10.92 10.26 0.65
C ALA A 64 -11.00 10.42 2.17
N GLN A 65 -12.08 9.93 2.78
CA GLN A 65 -12.22 9.84 4.24
C GLN A 65 -11.57 8.55 4.74
N VAL A 66 -10.43 8.66 5.39
CA VAL A 66 -9.63 7.51 5.82
C VAL A 66 -9.45 7.51 7.32
N GLN A 67 -9.70 6.37 7.94
CA GLN A 67 -9.36 6.08 9.33
C GLN A 67 -8.28 5.01 9.40
N MET A 68 -7.24 5.27 10.19
CA MET A 68 -6.12 4.35 10.37
C MET A 68 -6.24 3.61 11.69
N PHE A 69 -6.07 2.30 11.63
CA PHE A 69 -6.00 1.39 12.76
C PHE A 69 -4.60 0.81 12.88
N GLY A 70 -4.13 0.61 14.09
CA GLY A 70 -2.80 0.09 14.36
C GLY A 70 -2.26 0.55 15.70
N ALA A 71 -0.96 0.49 15.88
CA ALA A 71 -0.35 0.91 17.13
C ALA A 71 0.96 1.70 16.90
N VAL A 72 1.19 2.65 17.78
CA VAL A 72 2.49 3.34 17.94
C VAL A 72 3.06 3.05 19.32
N GLY A 73 4.37 3.17 19.47
CA GLY A 73 5.04 2.99 20.77
C GLY A 73 4.90 4.20 21.67
N GLU A 74 5.43 4.08 22.89
CA GLU A 74 5.56 5.19 23.85
C GLU A 74 6.93 5.90 23.68
N ASP A 75 7.18 6.44 22.48
CA ASP A 75 8.45 7.06 22.12
C ASP A 75 8.27 8.35 21.29
N ALA A 76 9.36 9.00 20.92
CA ALA A 76 9.33 10.21 20.11
C ALA A 76 8.85 9.92 18.65
N ASN A 77 9.06 8.70 18.16
CA ASN A 77 8.61 8.28 16.85
C ASN A 77 7.10 8.27 16.74
N ALA A 78 6.38 7.94 17.83
CA ALA A 78 4.92 7.95 17.86
C ALA A 78 4.35 9.34 17.49
N ALA A 79 4.87 10.41 18.12
CA ALA A 79 4.42 11.76 17.82
C ALA A 79 4.69 12.15 16.37
N PHE A 80 5.87 11.81 15.84
CA PHE A 80 6.26 12.03 14.46
C PHE A 80 5.30 11.32 13.47
N LEU A 81 5.00 10.05 13.68
CA LEU A 81 4.11 9.28 12.80
C LEU A 81 2.68 9.81 12.82
N LEU A 82 2.15 10.09 14.01
CA LEU A 82 0.77 10.60 14.15
C LEU A 82 0.61 12.01 13.55
N GLU A 83 1.62 12.88 13.65
CA GLU A 83 1.61 14.20 13.03
C GLU A 83 1.53 14.10 11.51
N HIS A 84 2.38 13.28 10.87
CA HIS A 84 2.38 13.12 9.42
C HIS A 84 1.07 12.52 8.88
N LEU A 85 0.47 11.55 9.58
CA LEU A 85 -0.83 11.00 9.20
C LEU A 85 -1.94 12.06 9.28
N ARG A 86 -1.97 12.87 10.35
CA ARG A 86 -2.94 13.96 10.49
C ARG A 86 -2.76 15.03 9.43
N ASP A 87 -1.52 15.38 9.10
CA ASP A 87 -1.20 16.35 8.04
C ASP A 87 -1.61 15.85 6.65
N ALA A 88 -1.62 14.53 6.46
CA ALA A 88 -2.18 13.91 5.26
C ALA A 88 -3.72 13.89 5.24
N GLY A 89 -4.39 14.15 6.37
CA GLY A 89 -5.85 14.13 6.51
C GLY A 89 -6.41 12.81 7.02
N VAL A 90 -5.57 11.91 7.54
CA VAL A 90 -6.00 10.61 8.09
C VAL A 90 -6.53 10.79 9.52
N ASP A 91 -7.67 10.16 9.81
CA ASP A 91 -8.17 10.03 11.19
C ASP A 91 -7.32 9.02 11.96
N THR A 92 -6.64 9.51 12.99
CA THR A 92 -5.74 8.74 13.86
C THR A 92 -6.34 8.37 15.20
N SER A 93 -7.66 8.58 15.39
CA SER A 93 -8.33 8.37 16.69
C SER A 93 -8.35 6.91 17.15
N HIS A 94 -8.16 5.98 16.22
CA HIS A 94 -8.15 4.54 16.48
C HIS A 94 -6.74 3.94 16.61
N ILE A 95 -5.68 4.75 16.54
CA ILE A 95 -4.32 4.26 16.73
C ILE A 95 -4.03 4.12 18.23
N ALA A 96 -3.70 2.90 18.65
CA ALA A 96 -3.37 2.62 20.04
C ALA A 96 -1.95 3.04 20.38
N ALA A 97 -1.73 3.47 21.62
CA ALA A 97 -0.39 3.59 22.20
C ALA A 97 -0.07 2.32 22.98
N VAL A 98 1.06 1.69 22.68
CA VAL A 98 1.51 0.45 23.34
C VAL A 98 2.90 0.63 23.94
N ALA A 99 3.22 -0.16 24.95
CA ALA A 99 4.54 -0.12 25.56
C ALA A 99 5.64 -0.56 24.56
N GLY A 100 6.79 0.12 24.59
CA GLY A 100 7.93 -0.19 23.74
C GLY A 100 8.08 0.80 22.56
N PRO A 101 8.96 0.51 21.60
CA PRO A 101 9.25 1.40 20.49
C PRO A 101 8.20 1.30 19.38
N SER A 102 7.99 2.39 18.65
CA SER A 102 7.25 2.39 17.38
C SER A 102 7.96 1.56 16.31
N GLY A 103 7.23 1.14 15.29
CA GLY A 103 7.80 0.48 14.12
C GLY A 103 8.90 1.32 13.45
N THR A 104 9.95 0.65 12.98
CA THR A 104 11.14 1.32 12.47
C THR A 104 11.78 0.51 11.35
N THR A 105 12.27 1.22 10.31
CA THR A 105 13.19 0.66 9.33
C THR A 105 14.53 1.38 9.39
N VAL A 106 15.61 0.65 9.16
CA VAL A 106 16.95 1.21 8.97
C VAL A 106 17.38 0.91 7.55
N ILE A 107 17.55 1.96 6.76
CA ILE A 107 17.77 1.87 5.31
C ILE A 107 19.14 2.48 5.00
N THR A 108 20.00 1.72 4.36
CA THR A 108 21.26 2.24 3.77
C THR A 108 21.14 2.17 2.25
N VAL A 109 21.38 3.29 1.58
CA VAL A 109 21.33 3.40 0.11
C VAL A 109 22.71 3.74 -0.41
N ASP A 110 23.19 3.04 -1.42
CA ASP A 110 24.48 3.32 -2.06
C ASP A 110 24.39 4.32 -3.24
N ALA A 111 25.53 4.64 -3.84
CA ALA A 111 25.59 5.58 -4.97
C ALA A 111 24.94 5.06 -6.26
N ASN A 112 24.63 3.77 -6.37
CA ASN A 112 23.95 3.14 -7.50
C ASN A 112 22.44 3.01 -7.26
N GLY A 113 21.94 3.36 -6.03
CA GLY A 113 20.57 3.18 -5.63
C GLY A 113 20.27 1.80 -5.02
N GLU A 114 21.28 0.92 -4.89
CA GLU A 114 21.12 -0.35 -4.17
C GLU A 114 20.92 -0.08 -2.67
N ASN A 115 20.05 -0.85 -2.03
CA ASN A 115 19.75 -0.64 -0.62
C ASN A 115 19.83 -1.92 0.21
N THR A 116 19.95 -1.71 1.52
CA THR A 116 19.71 -2.73 2.53
C THR A 116 18.71 -2.18 3.53
N ILE A 117 17.72 -3.00 3.89
CA ILE A 117 16.64 -2.62 4.81
C ILE A 117 16.61 -3.61 5.96
N VAL A 118 16.62 -3.08 7.18
CA VAL A 118 16.36 -3.83 8.40
C VAL A 118 15.06 -3.34 8.99
N TYR A 119 14.06 -4.19 9.06
CA TYR A 119 12.76 -3.88 9.65
C TYR A 119 12.69 -4.34 11.11
N SER A 120 12.20 -3.47 11.97
CA SER A 120 11.85 -3.75 13.36
C SER A 120 10.37 -3.45 13.55
N ALA A 121 9.57 -4.47 13.77
CA ALA A 121 8.11 -4.34 13.89
C ALA A 121 7.69 -3.39 15.02
N GLY A 122 8.36 -3.44 16.17
CA GLY A 122 7.98 -2.63 17.32
C GLY A 122 6.49 -2.74 17.62
N SER A 123 5.83 -1.60 17.77
CA SER A 123 4.39 -1.51 18.04
C SER A 123 3.50 -2.17 16.97
N ASN A 124 3.96 -2.34 15.73
CA ASN A 124 3.17 -3.01 14.70
C ASN A 124 2.93 -4.50 15.04
N GLY A 125 3.89 -5.13 15.74
CA GLY A 125 3.78 -6.50 16.21
C GLY A 125 2.80 -6.69 17.38
N GLU A 126 2.40 -5.60 18.04
CA GLU A 126 1.48 -5.60 19.19
C GLU A 126 0.00 -5.41 18.77
N VAL A 127 -0.27 -5.18 17.47
CA VAL A 127 -1.64 -5.10 16.96
C VAL A 127 -2.26 -6.49 16.98
N SER A 128 -3.10 -6.76 17.97
CA SER A 128 -3.63 -8.09 18.28
C SER A 128 -5.07 -8.29 17.78
N VAL A 129 -5.53 -9.55 17.80
CA VAL A 129 -6.93 -9.89 17.53
C VAL A 129 -7.87 -9.21 18.54
N ASP A 130 -7.46 -9.09 19.81
CA ASP A 130 -8.25 -8.37 20.83
C ASP A 130 -8.42 -6.88 20.48
N TYR A 131 -7.39 -6.25 19.91
CA TYR A 131 -7.49 -4.88 19.41
C TYR A 131 -8.50 -4.77 18.26
N VAL A 132 -8.51 -5.72 17.32
CA VAL A 132 -9.51 -5.77 16.24
C VAL A 132 -10.93 -5.88 16.81
N GLN A 133 -11.14 -6.76 17.79
CA GLN A 133 -12.44 -6.92 18.45
C GLN A 133 -12.91 -5.65 19.17
N GLN A 134 -12.00 -4.97 19.89
CA GLN A 134 -12.30 -3.71 20.57
C GLN A 134 -12.59 -2.56 19.60
N SER A 135 -12.01 -2.61 18.39
CA SER A 135 -12.20 -1.60 17.34
C SER A 135 -13.30 -1.96 16.34
N SER A 136 -14.01 -3.07 16.55
CA SER A 136 -14.93 -3.68 15.58
C SER A 136 -15.99 -2.69 15.05
N ASP A 137 -16.68 -1.97 15.93
CA ASP A 137 -17.72 -1.01 15.52
C ASP A 137 -17.19 0.09 14.60
N ALA A 138 -15.96 0.55 14.84
CA ALA A 138 -15.32 1.57 14.02
C ALA A 138 -14.80 0.99 12.71
N LEU A 139 -14.20 -0.20 12.74
CA LEU A 139 -13.72 -0.90 11.55
C LEU A 139 -14.84 -1.14 10.53
N VAL A 140 -15.99 -1.67 11.00
CA VAL A 140 -17.13 -1.99 10.13
C VAL A 140 -17.98 -0.77 9.75
N ALA A 141 -17.69 0.41 10.29
CA ALA A 141 -18.35 1.66 9.89
C ALA A 141 -17.81 2.25 8.59
N ALA A 142 -16.91 1.54 7.90
CA ALA A 142 -16.37 1.89 6.60
C ALA A 142 -17.06 1.12 5.47
N ASP A 143 -16.75 1.49 4.23
CA ASP A 143 -17.26 0.82 3.03
C ASP A 143 -16.22 -0.14 2.43
N VAL A 144 -14.94 0.16 2.66
CA VAL A 144 -13.80 -0.60 2.12
C VAL A 144 -12.73 -0.76 3.21
N LEU A 145 -12.11 -1.94 3.25
CA LEU A 145 -10.96 -2.24 4.09
C LEU A 145 -9.71 -2.44 3.23
N GLY A 146 -8.61 -1.78 3.60
CA GLY A 146 -7.27 -2.01 3.06
C GLY A 146 -6.38 -2.75 4.05
N LEU A 147 -5.71 -3.81 3.59
CA LEU A 147 -4.83 -4.68 4.37
C LEU A 147 -3.48 -4.87 3.67
N CYS A 148 -2.42 -4.95 4.46
CA CYS A 148 -1.11 -5.49 4.04
C CYS A 148 -0.57 -6.43 5.12
N LEU A 149 0.58 -7.07 4.87
CA LEU A 149 1.10 -8.14 5.72
C LEU A 149 2.24 -7.70 6.67
N GLU A 150 2.30 -6.41 7.02
CA GLU A 150 3.25 -5.89 8.03
C GLU A 150 2.70 -5.95 9.48
N SER A 151 1.56 -6.59 9.70
CA SER A 151 1.00 -6.88 11.03
C SER A 151 0.93 -8.39 11.25
N PRO A 152 0.72 -8.87 12.49
CA PRO A 152 0.58 -10.30 12.73
C PRO A 152 -0.51 -10.93 11.85
N MET A 153 -0.19 -12.04 11.19
CA MET A 153 -1.07 -12.69 10.21
C MET A 153 -2.45 -13.05 10.79
N GLU A 154 -2.48 -13.48 12.06
CA GLU A 154 -3.73 -13.76 12.77
C GLU A 154 -4.62 -12.53 12.92
N THR A 155 -4.01 -11.34 13.12
CA THR A 155 -4.72 -10.07 13.23
C THR A 155 -5.27 -9.63 11.88
N VAL A 156 -4.46 -9.73 10.82
CA VAL A 156 -4.87 -9.43 9.45
C VAL A 156 -6.05 -10.31 9.05
N THR A 157 -5.96 -11.63 9.29
CA THR A 157 -7.03 -12.59 9.00
C THR A 157 -8.30 -12.29 9.79
N ALA A 158 -8.19 -12.00 11.08
CA ALA A 158 -9.35 -11.67 11.92
C ALA A 158 -10.04 -10.37 11.47
N CYS A 159 -9.25 -9.37 11.07
CA CYS A 159 -9.79 -8.11 10.56
C CYS A 159 -10.46 -8.28 9.19
N ALA A 160 -9.85 -9.03 8.28
CA ALA A 160 -10.44 -9.36 6.98
C ALA A 160 -11.82 -10.01 7.16
N ARG A 161 -11.90 -11.06 7.98
CA ARG A 161 -13.16 -11.76 8.24
C ARG A 161 -14.22 -10.85 8.86
N LEU A 162 -13.86 -10.09 9.91
CA LEU A 162 -14.78 -9.17 10.56
C LEU A 162 -15.43 -8.21 9.55
N CYS A 163 -14.63 -7.60 8.68
CA CYS A 163 -15.10 -6.61 7.74
C CYS A 163 -15.84 -7.25 6.55
N HIS A 164 -15.36 -8.39 6.04
CA HIS A 164 -16.04 -9.14 4.99
C HIS A 164 -17.42 -9.62 5.44
N ASP A 165 -17.54 -10.19 6.64
CA ASP A 165 -18.82 -10.65 7.23
C ASP A 165 -19.79 -9.48 7.46
N ALA A 166 -19.28 -8.28 7.67
CA ALA A 166 -20.07 -7.05 7.76
C ALA A 166 -20.45 -6.44 6.39
N GLY A 167 -19.97 -7.01 5.29
CA GLY A 167 -20.27 -6.61 3.91
C GLY A 167 -19.38 -5.51 3.35
N LEU A 168 -18.25 -5.22 3.97
CA LEU A 168 -17.23 -4.32 3.39
C LEU A 168 -16.51 -5.05 2.25
N LYS A 169 -16.05 -4.27 1.27
CA LYS A 169 -15.11 -4.76 0.28
C LYS A 169 -13.71 -4.78 0.87
N VAL A 170 -13.05 -5.94 0.85
CA VAL A 170 -11.72 -6.16 1.42
C VAL A 170 -10.68 -6.25 0.30
N LEU A 171 -9.70 -5.34 0.31
CA LEU A 171 -8.56 -5.36 -0.59
C LEU A 171 -7.30 -5.75 0.20
N LEU A 172 -6.70 -6.87 -0.17
CA LEU A 172 -5.46 -7.39 0.39
C LEU A 172 -4.29 -7.08 -0.54
N ASN A 173 -3.26 -6.43 -0.02
CA ASN A 173 -1.96 -6.36 -0.66
C ASN A 173 -1.04 -7.40 -0.03
N ASP A 174 -0.65 -8.43 -0.80
CA ASP A 174 0.27 -9.47 -0.34
C ASP A 174 1.72 -8.95 -0.30
N SER A 175 1.93 -7.99 0.56
CA SER A 175 3.23 -7.34 0.74
C SER A 175 3.46 -6.99 2.22
N PRO A 176 4.62 -7.33 2.82
CA PRO A 176 5.69 -8.18 2.27
C PRO A 176 5.16 -9.55 1.84
N PHE A 177 5.66 -10.05 0.71
CA PHE A 177 5.16 -11.26 0.08
C PHE A 177 5.18 -12.48 1.01
N VAL A 178 4.06 -13.22 1.01
CA VAL A 178 3.90 -14.50 1.72
C VAL A 178 3.34 -15.55 0.77
N ALA A 179 4.14 -16.55 0.45
CA ALA A 179 3.78 -17.59 -0.52
C ALA A 179 2.57 -18.47 -0.11
N GLU A 180 2.33 -18.60 1.19
CA GLU A 180 1.24 -19.44 1.74
C GLU A 180 0.32 -18.57 2.59
N LEU A 181 -0.72 -18.00 1.97
CA LEU A 181 -1.76 -17.26 2.66
C LEU A 181 -2.72 -18.21 3.37
N PRO A 182 -3.20 -17.88 4.60
CA PRO A 182 -4.25 -18.66 5.24
C PRO A 182 -5.52 -18.70 4.39
N ALA A 183 -6.14 -19.87 4.25
CA ALA A 183 -7.38 -20.03 3.48
C ALA A 183 -8.48 -19.07 3.94
N GLU A 184 -8.60 -18.86 5.26
CA GLU A 184 -9.55 -17.92 5.84
C GLU A 184 -9.30 -16.45 5.44
N LEU A 185 -8.04 -16.07 5.18
CA LEU A 185 -7.70 -14.73 4.69
C LEU A 185 -8.05 -14.60 3.21
N ILE A 186 -7.78 -15.63 2.40
CA ILE A 186 -8.17 -15.66 0.99
C ILE A 186 -9.68 -15.55 0.85
N GLU A 187 -10.45 -16.37 1.59
CA GLU A 187 -11.93 -16.38 1.56
C GLU A 187 -12.54 -15.03 2.00
N ALA A 188 -11.86 -14.29 2.89
CA ALA A 188 -12.31 -13.00 3.41
C ALA A 188 -11.79 -11.79 2.65
N SER A 189 -11.07 -12.00 1.53
CA SER A 189 -10.49 -10.93 0.71
C SER A 189 -11.13 -10.93 -0.67
N ASP A 190 -11.78 -9.83 -1.05
CA ASP A 190 -12.47 -9.71 -2.34
C ASP A 190 -11.50 -9.43 -3.49
N ILE A 191 -10.44 -8.67 -3.21
CA ILE A 191 -9.48 -8.21 -4.22
C ILE A 191 -8.06 -8.46 -3.70
N LEU A 192 -7.23 -9.07 -4.55
CA LEU A 192 -5.79 -9.18 -4.33
C LEU A 192 -5.05 -8.10 -5.11
N LEU A 193 -4.09 -7.42 -4.47
CA LEU A 193 -3.15 -6.53 -5.12
C LEU A 193 -1.73 -7.06 -4.90
N VAL A 194 -1.01 -7.27 -6.00
CA VAL A 194 0.38 -7.74 -6.04
C VAL A 194 1.15 -7.01 -7.14
N ASN A 195 2.47 -7.03 -7.07
CA ASN A 195 3.29 -6.68 -8.23
C ASN A 195 3.55 -7.92 -9.10
N GLU A 196 4.21 -7.72 -10.24
CA GLU A 196 4.56 -8.75 -11.21
C GLU A 196 5.36 -9.91 -10.61
N HIS A 197 6.33 -9.59 -9.76
CA HIS A 197 7.21 -10.58 -9.13
C HIS A 197 6.46 -11.35 -8.02
N GLU A 198 5.67 -10.67 -7.20
CA GLU A 198 4.81 -11.28 -6.19
C GLU A 198 3.77 -12.20 -6.85
N MET A 199 3.17 -11.77 -7.96
CA MET A 199 2.24 -12.60 -8.76
C MET A 199 2.94 -13.85 -9.30
N ALA A 200 4.13 -13.71 -9.89
CA ALA A 200 4.88 -14.83 -10.43
C ALA A 200 5.24 -15.85 -9.35
N GLN A 201 5.68 -15.37 -8.17
CA GLN A 201 5.98 -16.23 -7.03
C GLN A 201 4.72 -16.90 -6.46
N LEU A 202 3.59 -16.19 -6.38
CA LEU A 202 2.34 -16.73 -5.84
C LEU A 202 1.78 -17.87 -6.71
N LEU A 203 1.89 -17.73 -8.03
CA LEU A 203 1.34 -18.67 -9.01
C LEU A 203 2.37 -19.71 -9.52
N ASP A 204 3.59 -19.69 -8.99
CA ASP A 204 4.72 -20.54 -9.47
C ASP A 204 4.94 -20.41 -11.00
N ILE A 205 4.83 -19.17 -11.50
CA ILE A 205 5.09 -18.82 -12.92
C ILE A 205 6.55 -18.36 -13.04
N ALA A 206 7.25 -18.87 -14.05
CA ALA A 206 8.59 -18.36 -14.36
C ALA A 206 8.53 -16.90 -14.80
N GLU A 207 9.36 -16.06 -14.18
CA GLU A 207 9.49 -14.67 -14.62
C GLU A 207 10.03 -14.64 -16.07
N PRO A 208 9.49 -13.75 -16.92
CA PRO A 208 9.93 -13.65 -18.29
C PRO A 208 11.37 -13.14 -18.37
N ASP A 209 12.13 -13.67 -19.33
CA ASP A 209 13.43 -13.09 -19.70
C ASP A 209 13.20 -11.63 -20.14
N ASP A 210 14.10 -10.73 -19.79
CA ASP A 210 14.03 -9.29 -20.13
C ASP A 210 12.85 -8.50 -19.53
N ASP A 211 12.19 -9.01 -18.47
CA ASP A 211 11.03 -8.38 -17.79
C ASP A 211 9.86 -8.03 -18.74
N ASP A 212 9.71 -8.77 -19.85
CA ASP A 212 8.63 -8.58 -20.83
C ASP A 212 7.31 -9.25 -20.38
N TRP A 213 6.61 -8.61 -19.47
CA TRP A 213 5.32 -9.06 -18.95
C TRP A 213 4.17 -8.95 -19.96
N ASP A 214 4.34 -8.23 -21.08
CA ASP A 214 3.34 -8.14 -22.15
C ASP A 214 3.18 -9.47 -22.93
N GLY A 215 4.22 -10.29 -22.93
CA GLY A 215 4.21 -11.61 -23.57
C GLY A 215 3.47 -12.71 -22.78
N LEU A 216 3.03 -12.46 -21.54
CA LEU A 216 2.30 -13.41 -20.72
C LEU A 216 0.87 -13.68 -21.24
N ASP A 217 0.43 -14.93 -21.14
CA ASP A 217 -0.99 -15.26 -21.33
C ASP A 217 -1.82 -14.86 -20.10
N TRP A 218 -2.31 -13.63 -20.12
CA TRP A 218 -3.11 -13.08 -19.03
C TRP A 218 -4.42 -13.82 -18.77
N SER A 219 -4.93 -14.56 -19.76
CA SER A 219 -6.10 -15.43 -19.57
C SER A 219 -5.74 -16.65 -18.71
N ASP A 220 -4.52 -17.17 -18.86
CA ASP A 220 -4.02 -18.24 -18.02
C ASP A 220 -3.70 -17.75 -16.60
N VAL A 221 -3.12 -16.56 -16.48
CA VAL A 221 -2.91 -15.89 -15.18
C VAL A 221 -4.25 -15.68 -14.44
N ALA A 222 -5.28 -15.18 -15.13
CA ALA A 222 -6.61 -15.00 -14.53
C ALA A 222 -7.20 -16.33 -14.04
N ARG A 223 -7.10 -17.38 -14.84
CA ARG A 223 -7.55 -18.72 -14.44
C ARG A 223 -6.79 -19.22 -13.19
N GLN A 224 -5.48 -19.05 -13.14
CA GLN A 224 -4.67 -19.44 -11.96
C GLN A 224 -5.01 -18.60 -10.72
N MET A 225 -5.30 -17.30 -10.88
CA MET A 225 -5.78 -16.44 -9.76
C MET A 225 -7.13 -16.94 -9.23
N HIS A 226 -8.06 -17.34 -10.12
CA HIS A 226 -9.33 -17.95 -9.71
C HIS A 226 -9.12 -19.27 -8.98
N ASP A 227 -8.23 -20.14 -9.48
CA ASP A 227 -7.91 -21.41 -8.83
C ASP A 227 -7.24 -21.19 -7.45
N PHE A 228 -6.48 -20.10 -7.29
CA PHE A 228 -5.89 -19.69 -6.01
C PHE A 228 -6.94 -19.15 -5.02
N GLY A 229 -8.06 -18.61 -5.53
CA GLY A 229 -9.20 -18.14 -4.74
C GLY A 229 -9.61 -16.68 -4.95
N PHE A 230 -8.97 -15.94 -5.86
CA PHE A 230 -9.29 -14.54 -6.13
C PHE A 230 -9.97 -14.35 -7.49
N ASN A 231 -11.24 -13.90 -7.47
CA ASN A 231 -11.97 -13.50 -8.67
C ASN A 231 -11.65 -12.07 -9.12
N GLN A 232 -11.10 -11.25 -8.25
CA GLN A 232 -10.65 -9.91 -8.56
C GLN A 232 -9.19 -9.74 -8.14
N ALA A 233 -8.35 -9.26 -9.05
CA ALA A 233 -6.95 -8.97 -8.76
C ALA A 233 -6.46 -7.74 -9.52
N VAL A 234 -5.48 -7.07 -8.96
CA VAL A 234 -4.72 -6.01 -9.63
C VAL A 234 -3.24 -6.37 -9.56
N ILE A 235 -2.62 -6.49 -10.70
CA ILE A 235 -1.20 -6.78 -10.83
C ILE A 235 -0.52 -5.52 -11.35
N THR A 236 0.33 -4.88 -10.54
CA THR A 236 1.14 -3.75 -11.00
C THR A 236 2.37 -4.24 -11.72
N LEU A 237 2.78 -3.53 -12.78
CA LEU A 237 3.88 -3.88 -13.67
C LEU A 237 4.90 -2.72 -13.75
N GLY A 238 5.13 -2.07 -12.63
CA GLY A 238 6.06 -0.95 -12.54
C GLY A 238 5.81 0.11 -13.62
N GLY A 239 6.82 0.31 -14.48
CA GLY A 239 6.78 1.27 -15.59
C GLY A 239 5.83 0.91 -16.74
N ASP A 240 5.32 -0.34 -16.77
CA ASP A 240 4.46 -0.87 -17.84
C ASP A 240 2.97 -0.82 -17.50
N GLY A 241 2.62 -0.22 -16.37
CA GLY A 241 1.24 -0.01 -15.97
C GLY A 241 0.71 -1.09 -15.05
N SER A 242 -0.47 -1.64 -15.33
CA SER A 242 -1.05 -2.72 -14.52
C SER A 242 -2.06 -3.55 -15.31
N VAL A 243 -2.38 -4.73 -14.77
CA VAL A 243 -3.48 -5.58 -15.25
C VAL A 243 -4.52 -5.70 -14.16
N VAL A 244 -5.78 -5.56 -14.52
CA VAL A 244 -6.93 -5.78 -13.64
C VAL A 244 -7.66 -7.02 -14.13
N ILE A 245 -7.83 -7.99 -13.26
CA ILE A 245 -8.70 -9.16 -13.43
C ILE A 245 -9.98 -8.88 -12.66
N ASP A 246 -11.14 -8.94 -13.31
CA ASP A 246 -12.46 -8.69 -12.72
C ASP A 246 -13.44 -9.76 -13.22
N GLY A 247 -13.50 -10.89 -12.54
CA GLY A 247 -14.16 -12.09 -13.04
C GLY A 247 -13.50 -12.58 -14.32
N ASP A 248 -14.31 -12.75 -15.38
CA ASP A 248 -13.81 -13.19 -16.69
C ASP A 248 -13.19 -12.04 -17.52
N ASP A 249 -13.33 -10.80 -17.06
CA ASP A 249 -12.82 -9.62 -17.78
C ASP A 249 -11.37 -9.30 -17.35
N ILE A 250 -10.55 -8.98 -18.35
CA ILE A 250 -9.14 -8.59 -18.16
C ILE A 250 -8.91 -7.21 -18.79
N TYR A 251 -8.47 -6.27 -17.99
CA TYR A 251 -8.20 -4.90 -18.43
C TYR A 251 -6.70 -4.59 -18.35
N ARG A 252 -6.11 -4.22 -19.47
CA ARG A 252 -4.74 -3.68 -19.50
C ARG A 252 -4.79 -2.18 -19.26
N ILE A 253 -4.19 -1.73 -18.17
CA ILE A 253 -4.12 -0.34 -17.77
C ILE A 253 -2.77 0.23 -18.23
N ALA A 254 -2.83 1.20 -19.14
CA ALA A 254 -1.62 1.80 -19.67
C ALA A 254 -0.85 2.60 -18.60
N PRO A 255 0.50 2.62 -18.63
CA PRO A 255 1.31 3.42 -17.73
C PRO A 255 1.12 4.91 -17.98
N VAL A 256 1.35 5.69 -16.92
CA VAL A 256 1.53 7.15 -17.03
C VAL A 256 3.01 7.45 -16.97
N VAL A 257 3.59 7.78 -18.13
CA VAL A 257 5.05 7.96 -18.27
C VAL A 257 5.50 9.27 -17.65
N VAL A 258 6.44 9.20 -16.74
CA VAL A 258 7.09 10.33 -16.06
C VAL A 258 8.61 10.07 -15.94
N GLU A 259 9.36 11.11 -15.67
CA GLU A 259 10.77 10.97 -15.25
C GLU A 259 10.75 10.67 -13.72
N ALA A 260 11.02 9.42 -13.37
CA ALA A 260 11.00 8.98 -11.99
C ALA A 260 12.28 9.46 -11.25
N ILE A 261 12.05 9.97 -10.04
CA ILE A 261 13.12 10.37 -9.09
C ILE A 261 13.31 9.28 -8.04
N ASP A 262 12.19 8.79 -7.47
CA ASP A 262 12.17 7.76 -6.44
C ASP A 262 10.83 6.99 -6.53
N THR A 263 10.90 5.68 -6.61
CA THR A 263 9.70 4.81 -6.72
C THR A 263 9.24 4.27 -5.37
N THR A 264 9.88 4.67 -4.27
CA THR A 264 9.48 4.28 -2.91
C THR A 264 8.04 4.69 -2.62
N GLY A 265 7.22 3.73 -2.22
CA GLY A 265 5.81 3.98 -1.87
C GLY A 265 4.87 4.19 -3.07
N CYS A 266 5.32 4.03 -4.33
CA CYS A 266 4.43 4.13 -5.49
C CYS A 266 3.34 3.05 -5.49
N GLY A 267 3.67 1.81 -5.10
CA GLY A 267 2.68 0.73 -4.92
C GLY A 267 1.66 1.05 -3.83
N ASP A 268 2.10 1.67 -2.73
CA ASP A 268 1.20 2.12 -1.66
C ASP A 268 0.29 3.25 -2.12
N ALA A 269 0.83 4.22 -2.90
CA ALA A 269 0.03 5.29 -3.50
C ALA A 269 -1.00 4.72 -4.48
N PHE A 270 -0.61 3.70 -5.25
CA PHE A 270 -1.51 2.98 -6.15
C PHE A 270 -2.64 2.33 -5.35
N MET A 271 -2.33 1.52 -4.35
CA MET A 271 -3.33 0.86 -3.50
C MET A 271 -4.26 1.85 -2.81
N GLY A 272 -3.72 2.90 -2.17
CA GLY A 272 -4.52 3.94 -1.52
C GLY A 272 -5.51 4.60 -2.47
N THR A 273 -5.12 4.80 -3.74
CA THR A 273 -6.00 5.35 -4.78
C THR A 273 -7.07 4.35 -5.20
N VAL A 274 -6.73 3.06 -5.34
CA VAL A 274 -7.71 2.01 -5.63
C VAL A 274 -8.77 1.94 -4.53
N LEU A 275 -8.36 1.96 -3.26
CA LEU A 275 -9.28 2.02 -2.12
C LEU A 275 -10.22 3.24 -2.19
N ALA A 276 -9.70 4.42 -2.52
CA ALA A 276 -10.49 5.64 -2.65
C ALA A 276 -11.50 5.57 -3.80
N GLY A 277 -11.12 5.01 -4.92
CA GLY A 277 -12.01 4.78 -6.07
C GLY A 277 -13.14 3.81 -5.74
N LEU A 278 -12.80 2.66 -5.16
CA LEU A 278 -13.77 1.64 -4.74
C LEU A 278 -14.76 2.18 -3.70
N ALA A 279 -14.28 2.89 -2.68
CA ALA A 279 -15.12 3.53 -1.67
C ALA A 279 -16.08 4.55 -2.28
N SER A 280 -15.69 5.20 -3.39
CA SER A 280 -16.53 6.15 -4.10
C SER A 280 -17.45 5.50 -5.14
N GLY A 281 -17.50 4.15 -5.21
CA GLY A 281 -18.40 3.39 -6.06
C GLY A 281 -17.91 3.22 -7.51
N HIS A 282 -16.63 3.48 -7.78
CA HIS A 282 -16.05 3.28 -9.10
C HIS A 282 -15.66 1.81 -9.33
N ALA A 283 -15.62 1.41 -10.60
CA ALA A 283 -15.13 0.09 -11.01
C ALA A 283 -13.64 -0.09 -10.64
N LEU A 284 -13.21 -1.34 -10.46
CA LEU A 284 -11.82 -1.66 -10.14
C LEU A 284 -10.86 -1.17 -11.23
N SER A 285 -11.22 -1.34 -12.51
CA SER A 285 -10.43 -0.87 -13.65
C SER A 285 -10.30 0.65 -13.72
N ASP A 286 -11.38 1.39 -13.43
CA ASP A 286 -11.33 2.86 -13.37
C ASP A 286 -10.48 3.35 -12.20
N SER A 287 -10.60 2.68 -11.05
CA SER A 287 -9.81 2.97 -9.86
C SER A 287 -8.31 2.73 -10.11
N ALA A 288 -7.95 1.61 -10.77
CA ALA A 288 -6.58 1.30 -11.15
C ALA A 288 -6.02 2.30 -12.19
N GLN A 289 -6.85 2.74 -13.15
CA GLN A 289 -6.44 3.77 -14.11
C GLN A 289 -6.15 5.11 -13.42
N LEU A 290 -6.95 5.53 -12.44
CA LEU A 290 -6.65 6.72 -11.64
C LEU A 290 -5.38 6.51 -10.81
N ALA A 291 -5.22 5.32 -10.23
CA ALA A 291 -4.05 4.96 -9.42
C ALA A 291 -2.75 5.09 -10.20
N SER A 292 -2.74 4.80 -11.52
CA SER A 292 -1.57 5.02 -12.37
C SER A 292 -1.14 6.49 -12.41
N TYR A 293 -2.07 7.45 -12.41
CA TYR A 293 -1.73 8.89 -12.37
C TYR A 293 -1.18 9.31 -11.02
N VAL A 294 -1.78 8.83 -9.93
CA VAL A 294 -1.37 9.19 -8.56
C VAL A 294 0.00 8.58 -8.24
N SER A 295 0.21 7.32 -8.61
CA SER A 295 1.49 6.62 -8.45
C SER A 295 2.60 7.26 -9.31
N ALA A 296 2.31 7.62 -10.56
CA ALA A 296 3.24 8.34 -11.42
C ALA A 296 3.61 9.73 -10.85
N TYR A 297 2.64 10.44 -10.25
CA TYR A 297 2.95 11.69 -9.55
C TYR A 297 3.92 11.43 -8.39
N ALA A 298 3.65 10.42 -7.56
CA ALA A 298 4.51 10.05 -6.43
C ALA A 298 5.94 9.76 -6.88
N ALA A 299 6.12 9.05 -7.99
CA ALA A 299 7.45 8.74 -8.54
C ALA A 299 8.28 9.98 -8.91
N THR A 300 7.67 11.16 -9.07
CA THR A 300 8.40 12.43 -9.36
C THR A 300 8.92 13.15 -8.12
N GLY A 301 8.69 12.63 -6.92
CA GLY A 301 9.18 13.16 -5.64
C GLY A 301 10.14 12.20 -4.96
N PHE A 302 10.68 12.59 -3.81
CA PHE A 302 11.54 11.77 -2.96
C PHE A 302 10.80 11.29 -1.72
N GLY A 303 10.96 10.02 -1.38
CA GLY A 303 10.31 9.34 -0.24
C GLY A 303 8.84 8.99 -0.53
N ALA A 304 8.24 8.14 0.32
CA ALA A 304 6.86 7.69 0.15
C ALA A 304 5.84 8.82 0.44
N GLN A 305 5.42 8.98 1.68
CA GLN A 305 4.36 9.95 2.04
C GLN A 305 4.68 11.39 1.66
N ALA A 306 5.97 11.76 1.64
CA ALA A 306 6.41 13.10 1.29
C ALA A 306 6.18 13.45 -0.19
N SER A 307 6.17 12.44 -1.09
CA SER A 307 5.97 12.61 -2.54
C SER A 307 4.50 12.59 -2.97
N TYR A 308 3.57 12.17 -2.09
CA TYR A 308 2.17 12.02 -2.45
C TYR A 308 1.49 13.37 -2.71
N GLY A 309 0.88 13.51 -3.89
CA GLY A 309 0.18 14.71 -4.30
C GLY A 309 -1.26 14.77 -3.78
N THR A 310 -1.76 15.99 -3.66
CA THR A 310 -3.20 16.22 -3.47
C THR A 310 -3.97 16.09 -4.79
N ALA A 311 -5.29 15.94 -4.74
CA ALA A 311 -6.14 15.92 -5.93
C ALA A 311 -5.90 17.13 -6.85
N ALA A 312 -5.68 18.32 -6.28
CA ALA A 312 -5.37 19.53 -7.04
C ALA A 312 -4.04 19.44 -7.78
N GLN A 313 -2.99 18.97 -7.12
CA GLN A 313 -1.66 18.81 -7.71
C GLN A 313 -1.64 17.73 -8.83
N ILE A 314 -2.38 16.62 -8.64
CA ILE A 314 -2.53 15.58 -9.67
C ILE A 314 -3.20 16.18 -10.91
N ARG A 315 -4.29 16.96 -10.73
CA ARG A 315 -4.97 17.64 -11.85
C ARG A 315 -4.09 18.65 -12.54
N GLU A 316 -3.36 19.46 -11.80
CA GLU A 316 -2.42 20.44 -12.36
C GLU A 316 -1.37 19.76 -13.22
N ARG A 317 -0.80 18.65 -12.75
CA ARG A 317 0.26 17.92 -13.44
C ARG A 317 -0.22 17.23 -14.72
N PHE A 318 -1.41 16.62 -14.71
CA PHE A 318 -1.88 15.74 -15.77
C PHE A 318 -3.16 16.22 -16.48
N GLY A 319 -3.82 17.26 -15.99
CA GLY A 319 -5.08 17.74 -16.54
C GLY A 319 -4.96 18.72 -17.73
N ALA A 320 -3.76 19.16 -18.06
CA ALA A 320 -3.51 20.14 -19.10
C ALA A 320 -3.25 19.47 -20.47
N LYS A 321 -4.19 18.59 -20.92
CA LYS A 321 -4.19 18.08 -22.30
C LYS A 321 -5.57 18.24 -22.93
#